data_ffb02f81288b0a41d28499e8f901dcf4
#
_entry.id   ffb02f81288b0a41d28499e8f901dcf4
#
_cell.length_a   1.000
_cell.length_b   1.000
_cell.length_c   1.000
_cell.angle_alpha   90.00
_cell.angle_beta   90.00
_cell.angle_gamma   90.00
#
_symmetry.space_group_name_H-M   'P 1'
#
loop_
_entity.id
_entity.type
_entity.pdbx_description
1 polymer ?
#
loop_
_entity_poly.entity_id
_entity_poly.type
_entity_poly.pdbx_seq_one_letter_code
_entity_poly.pdbx_strand_id
1 'polypeptide(L)'
;MNIQHRYYNCILLLLICLRSADIYSMDIKQNINWPQFMSQQDMIWERLPEYWYDSAYLGNGRLGLMIYKEPNKNYIRLETGNCDVHDHRAKRDVFGIPRLLTGHFALHPKGEIISGKMRLDLWNAEASTEITTTKGIIHLQTFVHADDMIIVVKATTEGDEHDFRWEWIAAEANSPRYLLFKSKGKTNKIPEGYELNPSPTNSKENEINLSIQELLAGGETTVGWQETKTSPQERILWINLTHTYPQSTSKKICKAEIRQAIRKGYAALQNAHRQWWNSYYPASFISLPDAKKENFYWIQMYKLASATRGDRALIDNTGPWLSETPWPNAWWNLNVQLTYWALNASDHLDLAASLENALYNHIDQLRLNIPAAYRHNSLGIGVASNLECMTTTVGIPGKGKAQVGLLPWACHNLWLIYRHKMDDEVLRNKLFPLLKGAINYYLHFIQKGE
;
A
#
# COMPACT_ATOMS: atom_id res chain seq x y z
N MET A 1 1.74 57.66 -33.02
CA MET A 1 1.65 56.19 -33.10
C MET A 1 1.25 55.69 -31.71
N ASN A 2 0.02 55.23 -31.59
CA ASN A 2 -0.76 55.13 -30.35
C ASN A 2 -0.19 54.12 -29.34
N ILE A 3 0.00 54.50 -28.09
CA ILE A 3 0.40 53.67 -26.93
C ILE A 3 -0.51 52.41 -26.80
N GLN A 4 -1.79 52.50 -27.12
CA GLN A 4 -2.73 51.37 -27.13
C GLN A 4 -2.33 50.25 -28.09
N HIS A 5 -1.78 50.53 -29.28
CA HIS A 5 -1.33 49.50 -30.21
C HIS A 5 -0.11 48.69 -29.70
N ARG A 6 0.74 49.29 -28.87
CA ARG A 6 1.87 48.57 -28.26
C ARG A 6 1.43 47.59 -27.18
N TYR A 7 0.41 47.92 -26.39
CA TYR A 7 -0.13 47.00 -25.38
C TYR A 7 -0.87 45.82 -26.00
N TYR A 8 -1.62 46.03 -27.07
CA TYR A 8 -2.28 44.94 -27.80
C TYR A 8 -1.29 43.94 -28.41
N ASN A 9 -0.20 44.43 -29.00
CA ASN A 9 0.84 43.59 -29.56
C ASN A 9 1.63 42.83 -28.49
N CYS A 10 1.90 43.40 -27.32
CA CYS A 10 2.53 42.72 -26.20
C CYS A 10 1.63 41.62 -25.60
N ILE A 11 0.33 41.88 -25.43
CA ILE A 11 -0.64 40.90 -24.95
C ILE A 11 -0.81 39.73 -25.95
N LEU A 12 -0.85 40.04 -27.26
CA LEU A 12 -0.95 39.06 -28.32
C LEU A 12 0.30 38.16 -28.38
N LEU A 13 1.51 38.73 -28.24
CA LEU A 13 2.77 38.00 -28.13
C LEU A 13 2.83 37.11 -26.88
N LEU A 14 2.34 37.63 -25.73
CA LEU A 14 2.28 36.84 -24.49
C LEU A 14 1.32 35.65 -24.60
N LEU A 15 0.16 35.83 -25.24
CA LEU A 15 -0.82 34.77 -25.51
C LEU A 15 -0.30 33.72 -26.50
N ILE A 16 0.48 34.15 -27.51
CA ILE A 16 1.12 33.23 -28.47
C ILE A 16 2.24 32.43 -27.77
N CYS A 17 3.03 33.07 -26.91
CA CYS A 17 4.07 32.37 -26.13
C CYS A 17 3.47 31.39 -25.12
N LEU A 18 2.34 31.71 -24.46
CA LEU A 18 1.64 30.80 -23.59
C LEU A 18 1.06 29.60 -24.35
N ARG A 19 0.43 29.83 -25.52
CA ARG A 19 -0.07 28.73 -26.35
C ARG A 19 1.05 27.85 -26.92
N SER A 20 2.21 28.44 -27.30
CA SER A 20 3.34 27.66 -27.78
C SER A 20 4.00 26.84 -26.66
N ALA A 21 4.02 27.31 -25.40
CA ALA A 21 4.51 26.56 -24.26
C ALA A 21 3.62 25.33 -23.97
N ASP A 22 2.30 25.50 -24.05
CA ASP A 22 1.35 24.38 -23.87
C ASP A 22 1.45 23.33 -25.00
N ILE A 23 1.68 23.77 -26.24
CA ILE A 23 1.85 22.88 -27.39
C ILE A 23 3.18 22.09 -27.28
N TYR A 24 4.27 22.74 -26.84
CA TYR A 24 5.55 22.05 -26.62
C TYR A 24 5.48 21.04 -25.46
N SER A 25 4.77 21.38 -24.39
CA SER A 25 4.55 20.46 -23.27
C SER A 25 3.71 19.22 -23.66
N MET A 26 2.65 19.41 -24.46
CA MET A 26 1.83 18.30 -24.99
C MET A 26 2.62 17.41 -25.97
N ASP A 27 3.45 18.00 -26.84
CA ASP A 27 4.24 17.25 -27.83
C ASP A 27 5.29 16.32 -27.18
N ILE A 28 5.95 16.76 -26.13
CA ILE A 28 6.94 15.94 -25.41
C ILE A 28 6.27 14.70 -24.79
N LYS A 29 5.11 14.85 -24.16
CA LYS A 29 4.36 13.72 -23.57
C LYS A 29 3.87 12.72 -24.61
N GLN A 30 3.51 13.17 -25.82
CA GLN A 30 3.02 12.33 -26.91
C GLN A 30 4.12 11.57 -27.65
N ASN A 31 5.37 12.05 -27.61
CA ASN A 31 6.51 11.45 -28.33
C ASN A 31 7.28 10.40 -27.53
N ILE A 32 6.88 10.12 -26.27
CA ILE A 32 7.54 9.09 -25.45
C ILE A 32 6.95 7.73 -25.79
N ASN A 33 7.81 6.81 -26.25
CA ASN A 33 7.45 5.41 -26.31
C ASN A 33 7.48 4.79 -24.90
N TRP A 34 6.40 5.02 -24.13
CA TRP A 34 6.30 4.61 -22.74
C TRP A 34 6.59 3.13 -22.49
N PRO A 35 6.03 2.17 -23.28
CA PRO A 35 6.35 0.76 -23.08
C PRO A 35 7.84 0.47 -23.22
N GLN A 36 8.50 1.04 -24.23
CA GLN A 36 9.94 0.86 -24.46
C GLN A 36 10.77 1.55 -23.37
N PHE A 37 10.40 2.76 -22.96
CA PHE A 37 11.09 3.48 -21.89
C PHE A 37 11.00 2.74 -20.55
N MET A 38 9.80 2.35 -20.17
CA MET A 38 9.56 1.69 -18.89
C MET A 38 10.14 0.26 -18.83
N SER A 39 10.24 -0.44 -19.96
CA SER A 39 10.88 -1.76 -20.00
C SER A 39 12.37 -1.74 -19.62
N GLN A 40 13.02 -0.58 -19.71
CA GLN A 40 14.40 -0.38 -19.26
C GLN A 40 14.50 -0.16 -17.74
N GLN A 41 13.36 0.10 -17.09
CA GLN A 41 13.25 0.36 -15.67
C GLN A 41 12.81 -0.87 -14.87
N ASP A 42 12.51 -1.98 -15.53
CA ASP A 42 12.05 -3.20 -14.90
C ASP A 42 13.04 -3.74 -13.87
N MET A 43 12.49 -4.39 -12.85
CA MET A 43 13.31 -5.11 -11.89
C MET A 43 13.52 -6.55 -12.38
N ILE A 44 14.77 -6.95 -12.50
CA ILE A 44 15.15 -8.28 -13.06
C ILE A 44 16.00 -9.03 -12.03
N TRP A 45 15.63 -10.27 -11.78
CA TRP A 45 16.38 -11.21 -10.95
C TRP A 45 16.82 -12.41 -11.82
N GLU A 46 18.11 -12.59 -11.96
CA GLU A 46 18.71 -13.76 -12.65
C GLU A 46 18.70 -15.03 -11.77
N ARG A 47 18.18 -14.93 -10.58
CA ARG A 47 17.93 -16.00 -9.61
C ARG A 47 16.61 -15.78 -8.89
N LEU A 48 16.06 -16.81 -8.28
CA LEU A 48 14.92 -16.62 -7.36
C LEU A 48 15.40 -15.87 -6.10
N PRO A 49 14.79 -14.75 -5.72
CA PRO A 49 15.08 -14.12 -4.43
C PRO A 49 14.69 -15.05 -3.28
N GLU A 50 15.43 -15.01 -2.17
CA GLU A 50 15.21 -15.88 -1.01
C GLU A 50 14.68 -15.13 0.22
N TYR A 51 14.53 -13.81 0.14
CA TYR A 51 14.07 -13.00 1.26
C TYR A 51 13.04 -11.99 0.80
N TRP A 52 12.12 -11.64 1.70
CA TRP A 52 11.05 -10.69 1.42
C TRP A 52 11.57 -9.32 0.95
N TYR A 53 12.70 -8.84 1.50
CA TYR A 53 13.29 -7.54 1.15
C TYR A 53 14.02 -7.53 -0.21
N ASP A 54 14.23 -8.68 -0.83
CA ASP A 54 14.81 -8.85 -2.18
C ASP A 54 13.75 -9.35 -3.19
N SER A 55 12.49 -9.42 -2.80
CA SER A 55 11.41 -10.04 -3.57
C SER A 55 10.81 -9.09 -4.62
N ALA A 56 10.16 -9.66 -5.64
CA ALA A 56 9.19 -8.91 -6.41
C ALA A 56 8.00 -8.57 -5.51
N TYR A 57 7.54 -7.30 -5.56
CA TYR A 57 6.44 -6.81 -4.77
C TYR A 57 5.37 -6.16 -5.65
N LEU A 58 4.13 -6.54 -5.44
CA LEU A 58 2.95 -6.08 -6.17
C LEU A 58 1.95 -5.46 -5.21
N GLY A 59 1.19 -4.47 -5.65
CA GLY A 59 0.19 -3.85 -4.78
C GLY A 59 -0.78 -2.95 -5.52
N ASN A 60 -1.88 -2.61 -4.84
CA ASN A 60 -2.90 -1.73 -5.36
C ASN A 60 -3.35 -0.66 -4.34
N GLY A 61 -2.54 -0.40 -3.32
CA GLY A 61 -2.86 0.54 -2.24
C GLY A 61 -3.68 -0.07 -1.10
N ARG A 62 -4.14 -1.31 -1.25
CA ARG A 62 -4.81 -2.07 -0.18
C ARG A 62 -4.25 -3.48 -0.06
N LEU A 63 -4.32 -4.26 -1.13
CA LEU A 63 -3.71 -5.59 -1.21
C LEU A 63 -2.25 -5.49 -1.63
N GLY A 64 -1.42 -6.35 -1.08
CA GLY A 64 -0.01 -6.52 -1.44
C GLY A 64 0.36 -7.98 -1.59
N LEU A 65 1.38 -8.22 -2.41
CA LEU A 65 1.97 -9.53 -2.62
C LEU A 65 3.49 -9.40 -2.73
N MET A 66 4.23 -10.30 -2.10
CA MET A 66 5.67 -10.47 -2.28
C MET A 66 5.95 -11.90 -2.74
N ILE A 67 6.84 -12.06 -3.72
CA ILE A 67 7.14 -13.37 -4.33
C ILE A 67 8.62 -13.69 -4.15
N TYR A 68 8.93 -14.79 -3.47
CA TYR A 68 10.29 -15.27 -3.26
C TYR A 68 10.33 -16.76 -2.94
N LYS A 69 11.51 -17.38 -3.09
CA LYS A 69 11.73 -18.77 -2.67
C LYS A 69 11.96 -18.79 -1.15
N GLU A 70 11.24 -19.64 -0.44
CA GLU A 70 11.46 -19.80 1.00
C GLU A 70 12.85 -20.40 1.26
N PRO A 71 13.69 -19.78 2.13
CA PRO A 71 15.01 -20.29 2.44
C PRO A 71 14.97 -21.73 2.96
N ASN A 72 15.83 -22.58 2.43
CA ASN A 72 15.98 -23.99 2.82
C ASN A 72 14.70 -24.82 2.65
N LYS A 73 13.74 -24.37 1.81
CA LYS A 73 12.50 -25.09 1.49
C LYS A 73 12.34 -25.26 -0.02
N ASN A 74 11.63 -26.30 -0.40
CA ASN A 74 11.32 -26.56 -1.81
C ASN A 74 9.96 -25.99 -2.20
N TYR A 75 9.74 -24.68 -1.97
CA TYR A 75 8.54 -23.99 -2.44
C TYR A 75 8.79 -22.49 -2.70
N ILE A 76 7.93 -21.92 -3.55
CA ILE A 76 7.84 -20.48 -3.75
C ILE A 76 6.79 -19.92 -2.80
N ARG A 77 7.15 -18.90 -2.05
CA ARG A 77 6.29 -18.17 -1.14
C ARG A 77 5.67 -16.96 -1.82
N LEU A 78 4.35 -16.87 -1.73
CA LEU A 78 3.55 -15.73 -2.13
C LEU A 78 3.01 -15.09 -0.85
N GLU A 79 3.77 -14.18 -0.26
CA GLU A 79 3.41 -13.47 0.97
C GLU A 79 2.32 -12.46 0.71
N THR A 80 1.19 -12.60 1.35
CA THR A 80 0.03 -11.73 1.15
C THR A 80 -0.06 -10.65 2.22
N GLY A 81 -0.59 -9.49 1.87
CA GLY A 81 -0.85 -8.41 2.82
C GLY A 81 -2.11 -7.60 2.46
N ASN A 82 -2.71 -6.99 3.47
CA ASN A 82 -3.79 -6.04 3.30
C ASN A 82 -3.65 -4.92 4.35
N CYS A 83 -3.66 -3.67 3.90
CA CYS A 83 -3.51 -2.50 4.78
C CYS A 83 -4.59 -2.41 5.85
N ASP A 84 -5.82 -2.87 5.57
CA ASP A 84 -6.95 -2.74 6.49
C ASP A 84 -6.87 -3.71 7.67
N VAL A 85 -6.01 -4.73 7.61
CA VAL A 85 -5.94 -5.77 8.66
C VAL A 85 -5.21 -5.25 9.88
N HIS A 86 -5.97 -4.71 10.83
CA HIS A 86 -5.53 -4.20 12.11
C HIS A 86 -6.16 -4.96 13.28
N ASP A 87 -5.46 -5.00 14.41
CA ASP A 87 -6.11 -5.29 15.70
C ASP A 87 -6.79 -4.01 16.21
N HIS A 88 -7.90 -4.14 16.94
CA HIS A 88 -8.75 -3.03 17.35
C HIS A 88 -8.96 -3.01 18.89
N ARG A 89 -7.97 -3.45 19.66
CA ARG A 89 -8.08 -3.52 21.12
C ARG A 89 -8.16 -2.12 21.75
N ALA A 90 -8.79 -2.04 22.90
CA ALA A 90 -8.96 -0.78 23.62
C ALA A 90 -7.64 -0.09 23.99
N LYS A 91 -6.56 -0.87 24.20
CA LYS A 91 -5.23 -0.33 24.46
C LYS A 91 -4.63 0.22 23.17
N ARG A 92 -4.55 1.54 23.08
CA ARG A 92 -4.11 2.28 21.88
C ARG A 92 -2.58 2.31 21.75
N ASP A 93 -1.92 1.16 21.62
CA ASP A 93 -0.48 1.06 21.42
C ASP A 93 -0.14 0.04 20.31
N VAL A 94 1.14 -0.11 20.02
CA VAL A 94 1.64 -1.04 19.00
C VAL A 94 1.36 -2.52 19.28
N PHE A 95 0.79 -2.85 20.42
CA PHE A 95 0.32 -4.19 20.78
C PHE A 95 -1.21 -4.30 20.68
N GLY A 96 -1.94 -3.19 20.83
CA GLY A 96 -3.39 -3.17 20.82
C GLY A 96 -4.02 -2.78 19.47
N ILE A 97 -3.36 -1.93 18.69
CA ILE A 97 -3.86 -1.45 17.37
C ILE A 97 -2.85 -1.65 16.23
N PRO A 98 -2.02 -2.70 16.24
CA PRO A 98 -1.06 -2.92 15.16
C PRO A 98 -1.74 -3.44 13.90
N ARG A 99 -1.08 -3.29 12.75
CA ARG A 99 -1.34 -4.13 11.59
C ARG A 99 -0.98 -5.58 11.92
N LEU A 100 -1.72 -6.51 11.32
CA LEU A 100 -1.55 -7.94 11.53
C LEU A 100 -1.09 -8.62 10.23
N LEU A 101 -0.25 -9.64 10.38
CA LEU A 101 0.14 -10.53 9.30
C LEU A 101 -1.06 -11.41 8.91
N THR A 102 -1.18 -11.73 7.62
CA THR A 102 -2.26 -12.58 7.12
C THR A 102 -1.80 -14.01 6.84
N GLY A 103 -0.64 -14.16 6.22
CA GLY A 103 -0.07 -15.44 5.83
C GLY A 103 0.44 -15.45 4.40
N HIS A 104 0.69 -16.63 3.89
CA HIS A 104 1.22 -16.81 2.54
C HIS A 104 0.72 -18.08 1.87
N PHE A 105 0.76 -18.08 0.55
CA PHE A 105 0.64 -19.31 -0.24
C PHE A 105 2.03 -19.89 -0.50
N ALA A 106 2.19 -21.19 -0.28
CA ALA A 106 3.33 -21.96 -0.71
C ALA A 106 2.97 -22.71 -2.01
N LEU A 107 3.70 -22.43 -3.09
CA LEU A 107 3.65 -23.22 -4.31
C LEU A 107 4.68 -24.34 -4.19
N HIS A 108 4.22 -25.55 -4.02
CA HIS A 108 5.05 -26.75 -3.97
C HIS A 108 5.13 -27.38 -5.37
N PRO A 109 6.27 -27.35 -6.05
CA PRO A 109 6.46 -28.08 -7.29
C PRO A 109 6.48 -29.59 -7.03
N LYS A 110 6.31 -30.40 -8.07
CA LYS A 110 6.49 -31.84 -8.02
C LYS A 110 7.97 -32.23 -7.91
N GLY A 111 8.82 -31.52 -8.64
CA GLY A 111 10.27 -31.70 -8.61
C GLY A 111 10.97 -30.81 -7.58
N GLU A 112 12.29 -31.00 -7.41
CA GLU A 112 13.13 -30.11 -6.63
C GLU A 112 13.45 -28.85 -7.44
N ILE A 113 13.36 -27.67 -6.83
CA ILE A 113 13.72 -26.38 -7.45
C ILE A 113 15.23 -26.34 -7.66
N ILE A 114 15.65 -26.23 -8.91
CA ILE A 114 17.07 -26.16 -9.32
C ILE A 114 17.51 -24.70 -9.46
N SER A 115 16.69 -23.88 -10.14
CA SER A 115 16.99 -22.50 -10.47
C SER A 115 15.68 -21.74 -10.82
N GLY A 116 15.82 -20.49 -11.14
CA GLY A 116 14.71 -19.70 -11.69
C GLY A 116 15.15 -18.26 -11.88
N LYS A 117 14.29 -17.50 -12.54
CA LYS A 117 14.45 -16.06 -12.78
C LYS A 117 13.13 -15.35 -12.60
N MET A 118 13.18 -14.06 -12.37
CA MET A 118 11.99 -13.25 -12.16
C MET A 118 12.14 -11.87 -12.82
N ARG A 119 11.05 -11.33 -13.30
CA ARG A 119 10.95 -9.96 -13.79
C ARG A 119 9.69 -9.32 -13.24
N LEU A 120 9.82 -8.11 -12.73
CA LEU A 120 8.71 -7.22 -12.44
C LEU A 120 8.65 -6.17 -13.55
N ASP A 121 7.67 -6.33 -14.45
CA ASP A 121 7.35 -5.39 -15.52
C ASP A 121 6.65 -4.19 -14.88
N LEU A 122 7.36 -3.05 -14.79
CA LEU A 122 6.83 -1.86 -14.14
C LEU A 122 5.69 -1.23 -14.95
N TRP A 123 5.77 -1.26 -16.28
CA TRP A 123 4.75 -0.65 -17.15
C TRP A 123 3.37 -1.30 -16.98
N ASN A 124 3.36 -2.61 -16.85
CA ASN A 124 2.15 -3.40 -16.68
C ASN A 124 1.87 -3.78 -15.22
N ALA A 125 2.80 -3.51 -14.30
CA ALA A 125 2.74 -3.92 -12.90
C ALA A 125 2.47 -5.42 -12.72
N GLU A 126 3.13 -6.24 -13.52
CA GLU A 126 3.02 -7.70 -13.54
C GLU A 126 4.35 -8.35 -13.22
N ALA A 127 4.34 -9.39 -12.37
CA ALA A 127 5.52 -10.22 -12.12
C ALA A 127 5.45 -11.49 -12.93
N SER A 128 6.51 -11.78 -13.68
CA SER A 128 6.75 -13.08 -14.32
C SER A 128 7.83 -13.83 -13.57
N THR A 129 7.57 -15.09 -13.23
CA THR A 129 8.53 -15.95 -12.52
C THR A 129 8.67 -17.27 -13.28
N GLU A 130 9.90 -17.66 -13.59
CA GLU A 130 10.23 -18.96 -14.14
C GLU A 130 10.91 -19.79 -13.06
N ILE A 131 10.43 -21.00 -12.84
CA ILE A 131 10.92 -21.91 -11.81
C ILE A 131 11.33 -23.21 -12.52
N THR A 132 12.63 -23.46 -12.60
CA THR A 132 13.16 -24.68 -13.17
C THR A 132 13.31 -25.74 -12.06
N THR A 133 12.76 -26.91 -12.31
CA THR A 133 12.80 -28.04 -11.37
C THR A 133 13.40 -29.28 -12.00
N THR A 134 13.60 -30.34 -11.21
CA THR A 134 14.02 -31.65 -11.72
C THR A 134 12.97 -32.36 -12.58
N LYS A 135 11.74 -31.83 -12.67
CA LYS A 135 10.60 -32.40 -13.41
C LYS A 135 10.10 -31.56 -14.58
N GLY A 136 10.57 -30.33 -14.70
CA GLY A 136 10.16 -29.42 -15.76
C GLY A 136 10.26 -27.96 -15.33
N ILE A 137 9.39 -27.13 -15.90
CA ILE A 137 9.37 -25.69 -15.63
C ILE A 137 7.96 -25.26 -15.22
N ILE A 138 7.88 -24.36 -14.25
CA ILE A 138 6.65 -23.65 -13.89
C ILE A 138 6.84 -22.18 -14.21
N HIS A 139 5.95 -21.58 -15.00
CA HIS A 139 5.89 -20.16 -15.27
C HIS A 139 4.71 -19.56 -14.51
N LEU A 140 4.96 -18.49 -13.74
CA LEU A 140 3.92 -17.71 -13.10
C LEU A 140 3.80 -16.35 -13.77
N GLN A 141 2.57 -15.93 -14.05
CA GLN A 141 2.19 -14.56 -14.38
C GLN A 141 1.29 -14.05 -13.25
N THR A 142 1.75 -13.02 -12.54
CA THR A 142 1.11 -12.58 -11.31
C THR A 142 0.84 -11.08 -11.33
N PHE A 143 -0.35 -10.67 -10.87
CA PHE A 143 -0.67 -9.27 -10.62
C PHE A 143 -1.64 -9.11 -9.44
N VAL A 144 -1.54 -7.96 -8.76
CA VAL A 144 -2.56 -7.47 -7.82
C VAL A 144 -3.39 -6.46 -8.61
N HIS A 145 -4.66 -6.77 -8.90
CA HIS A 145 -5.48 -5.97 -9.80
C HIS A 145 -5.57 -4.51 -9.32
N ALA A 146 -5.44 -3.56 -10.25
CA ALA A 146 -5.35 -2.15 -9.90
C ALA A 146 -6.56 -1.63 -9.11
N ASP A 147 -7.77 -2.00 -9.51
CA ASP A 147 -9.03 -1.52 -8.92
C ASP A 147 -9.75 -2.58 -8.08
N ASP A 148 -9.92 -3.81 -8.62
CA ASP A 148 -10.59 -4.89 -7.92
C ASP A 148 -9.73 -5.46 -6.78
N MET A 149 -10.34 -5.89 -5.70
CA MET A 149 -9.65 -6.47 -4.55
C MET A 149 -9.32 -7.95 -4.81
N ILE A 150 -8.52 -8.21 -5.83
CA ILE A 150 -8.14 -9.56 -6.23
C ILE A 150 -6.64 -9.66 -6.57
N ILE A 151 -6.01 -10.73 -6.12
CA ILE A 151 -4.69 -11.16 -6.56
C ILE A 151 -4.89 -12.32 -7.52
N VAL A 152 -4.24 -12.28 -8.67
CA VAL A 152 -4.37 -13.31 -9.72
C VAL A 152 -3.00 -13.89 -10.01
N VAL A 153 -2.90 -15.22 -9.93
CA VAL A 153 -1.68 -15.97 -10.25
C VAL A 153 -2.03 -17.01 -11.32
N LYS A 154 -1.60 -16.75 -12.54
CA LYS A 154 -1.69 -17.71 -13.63
C LYS A 154 -0.42 -18.55 -13.64
N ALA A 155 -0.55 -19.86 -13.58
CA ALA A 155 0.54 -20.81 -13.64
C ALA A 155 0.42 -21.67 -14.90
N THR A 156 1.51 -21.75 -15.67
CA THR A 156 1.65 -22.69 -16.80
C THR A 156 2.85 -23.59 -16.57
N THR A 157 2.78 -24.83 -17.01
CA THR A 157 3.81 -25.85 -16.75
C THR A 157 4.30 -26.52 -18.01
N GLU A 158 5.59 -26.87 -17.99
CA GLU A 158 6.23 -27.70 -19.00
C GLU A 158 6.80 -28.97 -18.35
N GLY A 159 6.93 -30.04 -19.13
CA GLY A 159 7.39 -31.32 -18.62
C GLY A 159 6.37 -31.97 -17.69
N ASP A 160 6.84 -32.55 -16.59
CA ASP A 160 6.03 -33.31 -15.61
C ASP A 160 5.69 -32.49 -14.34
N GLU A 161 5.62 -31.13 -14.47
CA GLU A 161 5.30 -30.20 -13.36
C GLU A 161 3.80 -29.87 -13.24
N HIS A 162 2.90 -30.54 -13.96
CA HIS A 162 1.45 -30.29 -13.92
C HIS A 162 0.77 -30.64 -12.59
N ASP A 163 1.45 -31.38 -11.69
CA ASP A 163 0.92 -31.80 -10.37
C ASP A 163 1.40 -30.93 -9.21
N PHE A 164 1.89 -29.72 -9.46
CA PHE A 164 2.23 -28.78 -8.39
C PHE A 164 0.98 -28.47 -7.53
N ARG A 165 1.16 -28.07 -6.26
CA ARG A 165 0.07 -27.76 -5.35
C ARG A 165 0.25 -26.41 -4.66
N TRP A 166 -0.87 -25.76 -4.37
CA TRP A 166 -0.93 -24.61 -3.51
C TRP A 166 -1.27 -25.03 -2.08
N GLU A 167 -0.59 -24.42 -1.11
CA GLU A 167 -0.90 -24.57 0.30
C GLU A 167 -1.02 -23.18 0.94
N TRP A 168 -2.13 -22.93 1.63
CA TRP A 168 -2.28 -21.73 2.44
C TRP A 168 -1.69 -21.97 3.82
N ILE A 169 -0.79 -21.09 4.25
CA ILE A 169 -0.16 -21.09 5.58
C ILE A 169 -0.51 -19.76 6.24
N ALA A 170 -1.47 -19.81 7.17
CA ALA A 170 -1.91 -18.65 7.92
C ALA A 170 -0.80 -18.17 8.88
N ALA A 171 -0.65 -16.86 9.02
CA ALA A 171 0.21 -16.28 10.04
C ALA A 171 -0.51 -16.24 11.41
N GLU A 172 0.27 -16.14 12.49
CA GLU A 172 -0.29 -15.78 13.79
C GLU A 172 -0.78 -14.33 13.74
N ALA A 173 -2.09 -14.08 13.89
CA ALA A 173 -2.69 -12.74 13.87
C ALA A 173 -2.43 -11.99 15.18
N ASN A 174 -1.17 -11.82 15.51
CA ASN A 174 -0.69 -11.10 16.68
C ASN A 174 0.20 -9.93 16.26
N SER A 175 0.38 -8.96 17.17
CA SER A 175 1.26 -7.83 16.87
C SER A 175 2.62 -8.30 16.34
N PRO A 176 3.08 -7.81 15.17
CA PRO A 176 4.43 -8.13 14.66
C PRO A 176 5.53 -7.79 15.68
N ARG A 177 5.32 -6.79 16.53
CA ARG A 177 6.23 -6.46 17.63
C ARG A 177 6.24 -7.55 18.70
N TYR A 178 5.10 -8.14 19.01
CA TYR A 178 5.02 -9.29 19.90
C TYR A 178 5.81 -10.46 19.32
N LEU A 179 5.55 -10.83 18.07
CA LEU A 179 6.24 -11.93 17.38
C LEU A 179 7.76 -11.71 17.37
N LEU A 180 8.20 -10.50 17.03
CA LEU A 180 9.60 -10.12 17.02
C LEU A 180 10.27 -10.20 18.40
N PHE A 181 9.57 -9.80 19.48
CA PHE A 181 10.13 -9.89 20.82
C PHE A 181 10.17 -11.32 21.34
N LYS A 182 9.15 -12.11 21.02
CA LYS A 182 9.10 -13.55 21.32
C LYS A 182 10.24 -14.30 20.62
N SER A 183 10.45 -14.09 19.31
CA SER A 183 11.49 -14.74 18.54
C SER A 183 12.91 -14.40 19.02
N LYS A 184 13.12 -13.18 19.55
CA LYS A 184 14.39 -12.70 20.11
C LYS A 184 14.56 -12.96 21.61
N GLY A 185 13.67 -13.70 22.26
CA GLY A 185 13.72 -13.98 23.69
C GLY A 185 13.53 -12.74 24.60
N LYS A 186 13.01 -11.62 24.05
CA LYS A 186 12.78 -10.35 24.78
C LYS A 186 11.38 -10.28 25.39
N THR A 187 10.96 -11.35 26.07
CA THR A 187 9.59 -11.48 26.62
C THR A 187 9.27 -10.44 27.70
N ASN A 188 10.26 -9.93 28.41
CA ASN A 188 10.14 -8.84 29.37
C ASN A 188 9.70 -7.48 28.76
N LYS A 189 9.71 -7.36 27.42
CA LYS A 189 9.22 -6.19 26.67
C LYS A 189 7.78 -6.37 26.18
N ILE A 190 7.20 -7.53 26.34
CA ILE A 190 5.80 -7.80 26.01
C ILE A 190 4.96 -7.32 27.20
N PRO A 191 3.85 -6.58 26.97
CA PRO A 191 2.96 -6.16 28.05
C PRO A 191 2.44 -7.36 28.84
N GLU A 192 2.40 -7.22 30.17
CA GLU A 192 1.75 -8.19 31.02
C GLU A 192 0.27 -8.37 30.63
N GLY A 193 -0.21 -9.61 30.62
CA GLY A 193 -1.58 -9.93 30.20
C GLY A 193 -1.86 -9.75 28.71
N TYR A 194 -0.82 -9.72 27.83
CA TYR A 194 -1.05 -9.71 26.39
C TYR A 194 -1.70 -11.02 25.94
N GLU A 195 -2.96 -10.94 25.53
CA GLU A 195 -3.73 -12.08 25.03
C GLU A 195 -3.50 -12.29 23.53
N LEU A 196 -3.46 -13.56 23.10
CA LEU A 196 -3.32 -13.92 21.68
C LEU A 196 -4.69 -13.95 20.99
N ASN A 197 -4.76 -13.47 19.76
CA ASN A 197 -5.93 -13.71 18.93
C ASN A 197 -6.10 -15.23 18.69
N PRO A 198 -7.33 -15.74 18.53
CA PRO A 198 -7.57 -17.15 18.26
C PRO A 198 -6.92 -17.60 16.96
N SER A 199 -6.68 -18.88 16.81
CA SER A 199 -6.21 -19.44 15.54
C SER A 199 -7.30 -19.32 14.47
N PRO A 200 -6.94 -19.14 13.17
CA PRO A 200 -7.92 -19.07 12.11
C PRO A 200 -8.64 -20.41 11.90
N THR A 201 -9.88 -20.35 11.46
CA THR A 201 -10.68 -21.50 11.07
C THR A 201 -10.70 -21.64 9.55
N ASN A 202 -10.54 -22.87 9.06
CA ASN A 202 -10.55 -23.16 7.62
C ASN A 202 -11.84 -23.86 7.22
N SER A 203 -12.39 -23.49 6.06
CA SER A 203 -13.57 -24.09 5.46
C SER A 203 -13.52 -24.04 3.94
N LYS A 204 -14.39 -24.81 3.28
CA LYS A 204 -14.59 -24.73 1.82
C LYS A 204 -16.08 -24.57 1.53
N GLU A 205 -16.44 -23.56 0.73
CA GLU A 205 -17.81 -23.29 0.34
C GLU A 205 -17.91 -23.00 -1.17
N ASN A 206 -18.67 -23.84 -1.90
CA ASN A 206 -18.87 -23.69 -3.34
C ASN A 206 -17.54 -23.42 -4.09
N GLU A 207 -16.59 -24.34 -3.96
CA GLU A 207 -15.25 -24.33 -4.56
C GLU A 207 -14.29 -23.26 -4.02
N ILE A 208 -14.74 -22.30 -3.20
CA ILE A 208 -13.88 -21.30 -2.57
C ILE A 208 -13.39 -21.86 -1.24
N ASN A 209 -12.07 -21.94 -1.09
CA ASN A 209 -11.44 -22.20 0.20
C ASN A 209 -11.37 -20.89 1.00
N LEU A 210 -11.53 -20.98 2.31
CA LEU A 210 -11.63 -19.85 3.21
C LEU A 210 -10.79 -20.11 4.45
N SER A 211 -10.00 -19.14 4.85
CA SER A 211 -9.34 -19.08 6.16
C SER A 211 -9.85 -17.83 6.87
N ILE A 212 -10.54 -18.01 7.99
CA ILE A 212 -11.23 -16.95 8.72
C ILE A 212 -10.53 -16.73 10.04
N GLN A 213 -10.01 -15.55 10.25
CA GLN A 213 -9.37 -15.10 11.47
C GLN A 213 -10.30 -14.15 12.22
N GLU A 214 -10.87 -14.62 13.30
CA GLU A 214 -11.61 -13.78 14.24
C GLU A 214 -10.62 -13.01 15.14
N LEU A 215 -11.00 -11.80 15.57
CA LEU A 215 -10.18 -10.98 16.47
C LEU A 215 -10.85 -10.85 17.84
N LEU A 216 -10.04 -10.82 18.90
CA LEU A 216 -10.53 -10.62 20.29
C LEU A 216 -11.29 -9.31 20.46
N ALA A 217 -10.91 -8.27 19.71
CA ALA A 217 -11.57 -6.97 19.74
C ALA A 217 -12.87 -6.91 18.94
N GLY A 218 -13.25 -8.01 18.31
CA GLY A 218 -14.34 -8.08 17.32
C GLY A 218 -13.85 -7.85 15.90
N GLY A 219 -14.73 -8.11 14.93
CA GLY A 219 -14.37 -8.12 13.52
C GLY A 219 -13.65 -9.40 13.11
N GLU A 220 -13.36 -9.52 11.81
CA GLU A 220 -12.72 -10.70 11.23
C GLU A 220 -11.93 -10.36 9.97
N THR A 221 -10.94 -11.19 9.67
CA THR A 221 -10.22 -11.20 8.40
C THR A 221 -10.47 -12.52 7.69
N THR A 222 -10.89 -12.49 6.44
CA THR A 222 -11.04 -13.68 5.60
C THR A 222 -10.04 -13.64 4.46
N VAL A 223 -9.23 -14.69 4.35
CA VAL A 223 -8.48 -15.01 3.14
C VAL A 223 -9.25 -16.09 2.40
N GLY A 224 -9.65 -15.79 1.18
CA GLY A 224 -10.35 -16.72 0.31
C GLY A 224 -9.57 -16.99 -0.96
N TRP A 225 -9.68 -18.21 -1.48
CA TRP A 225 -9.07 -18.55 -2.76
C TRP A 225 -9.81 -19.64 -3.50
N GLN A 226 -9.70 -19.60 -4.81
CA GLN A 226 -10.20 -20.63 -5.71
C GLN A 226 -9.19 -20.84 -6.83
N GLU A 227 -8.91 -22.09 -7.16
CA GLU A 227 -8.16 -22.47 -8.35
C GLU A 227 -9.13 -22.84 -9.46
N THR A 228 -8.90 -22.33 -10.68
CA THR A 228 -9.59 -22.77 -11.90
C THR A 228 -8.58 -23.34 -12.88
N LYS A 229 -8.95 -24.45 -13.54
CA LYS A 229 -8.12 -25.12 -14.56
C LYS A 229 -8.68 -24.78 -15.93
N THR A 230 -7.83 -24.23 -16.81
CA THR A 230 -8.14 -23.94 -18.21
C THR A 230 -7.64 -25.03 -19.15
N SER A 231 -6.56 -25.72 -18.74
CA SER A 231 -6.01 -26.91 -19.40
C SER A 231 -5.25 -27.78 -18.38
N PRO A 232 -4.78 -28.98 -18.74
CA PRO A 232 -3.91 -29.78 -17.85
C PRO A 232 -2.65 -29.04 -17.42
N GLN A 233 -2.12 -28.13 -18.27
CA GLN A 233 -0.89 -27.38 -18.04
C GLN A 233 -1.12 -25.97 -17.53
N GLU A 234 -2.38 -25.47 -17.53
CA GLU A 234 -2.67 -24.08 -17.13
C GLU A 234 -3.72 -24.02 -16.03
N ARG A 235 -3.36 -23.31 -14.95
CA ARG A 235 -4.23 -23.07 -13.80
C ARG A 235 -4.15 -21.60 -13.38
N ILE A 236 -5.25 -21.08 -12.84
CA ILE A 236 -5.33 -19.73 -12.31
C ILE A 236 -5.78 -19.80 -10.87
N LEU A 237 -4.99 -19.24 -9.97
CA LEU A 237 -5.32 -19.03 -8.56
C LEU A 237 -5.86 -17.61 -8.37
N TRP A 238 -7.07 -17.50 -7.85
CA TRP A 238 -7.78 -16.28 -7.52
C TRP A 238 -7.76 -16.13 -6.01
N ILE A 239 -7.21 -14.99 -5.50
CA ILE A 239 -7.05 -14.78 -4.06
C ILE A 239 -7.65 -13.43 -3.69
N ASN A 240 -8.44 -13.41 -2.62
CA ASN A 240 -8.94 -12.19 -1.99
C ASN A 240 -8.62 -12.20 -0.51
N LEU A 241 -8.32 -11.01 0.03
CA LEU A 241 -8.15 -10.76 1.46
C LEU A 241 -9.07 -9.63 1.86
N THR A 242 -10.03 -9.91 2.72
CA THR A 242 -10.99 -8.92 3.23
C THR A 242 -10.93 -8.85 4.74
N HIS A 243 -10.87 -7.65 5.28
CA HIS A 243 -11.00 -7.36 6.71
C HIS A 243 -12.26 -6.55 6.96
N THR A 244 -12.97 -6.83 8.05
CA THR A 244 -14.12 -6.03 8.49
C THR A 244 -14.13 -5.87 10.01
N TYR A 245 -14.45 -4.66 10.46
CA TYR A 245 -14.57 -4.29 11.87
C TYR A 245 -15.61 -3.17 12.03
N PRO A 246 -16.45 -3.16 13.08
CA PRO A 246 -16.61 -4.19 14.12
C PRO A 246 -17.44 -5.41 13.68
N GLN A 247 -18.09 -5.36 12.51
CA GLN A 247 -18.95 -6.44 12.01
C GLN A 247 -18.10 -7.57 11.41
N SER A 248 -18.54 -8.81 11.58
CA SER A 248 -17.95 -10.00 10.98
C SER A 248 -18.66 -10.35 9.66
N THR A 249 -18.32 -9.61 8.60
CA THR A 249 -18.89 -9.75 7.25
C THR A 249 -17.87 -10.04 6.16
N SER A 250 -16.59 -10.17 6.52
CA SER A 250 -15.47 -10.34 5.58
C SER A 250 -15.63 -11.58 4.70
N LYS A 251 -16.12 -12.69 5.26
CA LYS A 251 -16.41 -13.93 4.53
C LYS A 251 -17.37 -13.72 3.35
N LYS A 252 -18.45 -12.96 3.56
CA LYS A 252 -19.46 -12.68 2.52
C LYS A 252 -18.84 -11.85 1.40
N ILE A 253 -18.10 -10.80 1.75
CA ILE A 253 -17.45 -9.90 0.80
C ILE A 253 -16.38 -10.66 0.01
N CYS A 254 -15.50 -11.37 0.69
CA CYS A 254 -14.43 -12.16 0.08
C CYS A 254 -14.95 -13.12 -0.99
N LYS A 255 -15.99 -13.88 -0.69
CA LYS A 255 -16.62 -14.80 -1.67
C LYS A 255 -17.24 -14.07 -2.86
N ALA A 256 -17.83 -12.90 -2.65
CA ALA A 256 -18.42 -12.09 -3.72
C ALA A 256 -17.36 -11.59 -4.69
N GLU A 257 -16.25 -11.06 -4.17
CA GLU A 257 -15.11 -10.55 -4.95
C GLU A 257 -14.46 -11.65 -5.81
N ILE A 258 -14.20 -12.83 -5.24
CA ILE A 258 -13.63 -13.96 -5.99
C ILE A 258 -14.58 -14.40 -7.12
N ARG A 259 -15.87 -14.56 -6.83
CA ARG A 259 -16.85 -14.93 -7.86
C ARG A 259 -16.96 -13.88 -8.96
N GLN A 260 -16.90 -12.61 -8.60
CA GLN A 260 -16.91 -11.51 -9.57
C GLN A 260 -15.67 -11.54 -10.47
N ALA A 261 -14.48 -11.74 -9.88
CA ALA A 261 -13.23 -11.83 -10.62
C ALA A 261 -13.24 -13.01 -11.61
N ILE A 262 -13.68 -14.19 -11.17
CA ILE A 262 -13.79 -15.37 -12.03
C ILE A 262 -14.77 -15.13 -13.19
N ARG A 263 -15.92 -14.47 -12.93
CA ARG A 263 -16.89 -14.12 -13.99
C ARG A 263 -16.35 -13.12 -15.00
N LYS A 264 -15.55 -12.14 -14.56
CA LYS A 264 -14.88 -11.20 -15.46
C LYS A 264 -13.85 -11.92 -16.33
N GLY A 265 -13.18 -12.91 -15.77
CA GLY A 265 -12.14 -13.70 -16.44
C GLY A 265 -10.78 -13.04 -16.50
N TYR A 266 -9.74 -13.86 -16.66
CA TYR A 266 -8.33 -13.44 -16.62
C TYR A 266 -8.01 -12.30 -17.58
N ALA A 267 -8.37 -12.47 -18.86
CA ALA A 267 -8.00 -11.50 -19.89
C ALA A 267 -8.63 -10.11 -19.69
N ALA A 268 -9.89 -10.07 -19.26
CA ALA A 268 -10.57 -8.81 -18.99
C ALA A 268 -9.94 -8.07 -17.78
N LEU A 269 -9.64 -8.81 -16.71
CA LEU A 269 -8.98 -8.24 -15.53
C LEU A 269 -7.56 -7.75 -15.87
N GLN A 270 -6.78 -8.56 -16.58
CA GLN A 270 -5.43 -8.16 -16.99
C GLN A 270 -5.44 -6.89 -17.85
N ASN A 271 -6.36 -6.80 -18.82
CA ASN A 271 -6.47 -5.61 -19.66
C ASN A 271 -6.86 -4.37 -18.84
N ALA A 272 -7.83 -4.45 -17.94
CA ALA A 272 -8.23 -3.34 -17.07
C ALA A 272 -7.09 -2.93 -16.13
N HIS A 273 -6.39 -3.90 -15.55
CA HIS A 273 -5.20 -3.67 -14.73
C HIS A 273 -4.11 -2.89 -15.48
N ARG A 274 -3.75 -3.34 -16.70
CA ARG A 274 -2.76 -2.68 -17.54
C ARG A 274 -3.20 -1.27 -17.94
N GLN A 275 -4.47 -1.07 -18.30
CA GLN A 275 -5.00 0.24 -18.66
C GLN A 275 -4.81 1.25 -17.52
N TRP A 276 -5.09 0.85 -16.28
CA TRP A 276 -4.88 1.72 -15.13
C TRP A 276 -3.41 2.10 -14.98
N TRP A 277 -2.49 1.14 -14.99
CA TRP A 277 -1.06 1.39 -14.85
C TRP A 277 -0.47 2.19 -16.01
N ASN A 278 -0.91 1.91 -17.22
CA ASN A 278 -0.47 2.66 -18.39
C ASN A 278 -0.98 4.11 -18.40
N SER A 279 -2.08 4.40 -17.73
CA SER A 279 -2.56 5.78 -17.53
C SER A 279 -1.84 6.52 -16.39
N TYR A 280 -1.27 5.79 -15.44
CA TYR A 280 -0.59 6.34 -14.27
C TYR A 280 0.73 7.04 -14.62
N TYR A 281 1.62 6.37 -15.33
CA TYR A 281 2.97 6.88 -15.58
C TYR A 281 3.04 8.18 -16.38
N PRO A 282 2.19 8.44 -17.39
CA PRO A 282 2.24 9.67 -18.17
C PRO A 282 1.85 10.97 -17.45
N ALA A 283 1.48 10.94 -16.19
CA ALA A 283 1.17 12.17 -15.43
C ALA A 283 2.35 13.14 -15.39
N SER A 284 3.58 12.61 -15.27
CA SER A 284 4.81 13.40 -15.39
C SER A 284 5.93 12.57 -16.01
N PHE A 285 7.00 13.23 -16.44
CA PHE A 285 8.14 12.54 -17.04
C PHE A 285 9.46 13.11 -16.53
N ILE A 286 10.38 12.22 -16.21
CA ILE A 286 11.77 12.55 -15.93
C ILE A 286 12.68 11.53 -16.58
N SER A 287 13.76 12.00 -17.20
CA SER A 287 14.87 11.19 -17.66
C SER A 287 16.18 11.76 -17.12
N LEU A 288 17.04 10.90 -16.64
CA LEU A 288 18.29 11.26 -15.99
C LEU A 288 19.47 10.64 -16.73
N PRO A 289 20.63 11.36 -16.87
CA PRO A 289 21.83 10.80 -17.48
C PRO A 289 22.40 9.57 -16.72
N ASP A 290 22.13 9.48 -15.42
CA ASP A 290 22.52 8.35 -14.58
C ASP A 290 21.38 7.30 -14.58
N ALA A 291 21.56 6.24 -15.34
CA ALA A 291 20.56 5.18 -15.48
C ALA A 291 20.16 4.53 -14.15
N LYS A 292 21.05 4.45 -13.14
CA LYS A 292 20.69 3.89 -11.82
C LYS A 292 19.75 4.81 -11.06
N LYS A 293 19.97 6.13 -11.13
CA LYS A 293 19.08 7.11 -10.48
C LYS A 293 17.73 7.18 -11.20
N GLU A 294 17.73 7.11 -12.53
CA GLU A 294 16.50 7.06 -13.33
C GLU A 294 15.69 5.81 -12.97
N ASN A 295 16.31 4.65 -12.97
CA ASN A 295 15.68 3.38 -12.59
C ASN A 295 15.15 3.43 -11.15
N PHE A 296 15.95 3.95 -10.19
CA PHE A 296 15.50 4.13 -8.80
C PHE A 296 14.26 5.04 -8.71
N TYR A 297 14.22 6.14 -9.44
CA TYR A 297 13.06 7.04 -9.46
C TYR A 297 11.79 6.29 -9.91
N TRP A 298 11.84 5.58 -11.03
CA TRP A 298 10.67 4.91 -11.59
C TRP A 298 10.22 3.71 -10.76
N ILE A 299 11.16 2.99 -10.14
CA ILE A 299 10.84 1.96 -9.13
C ILE A 299 10.11 2.58 -7.93
N GLN A 300 10.54 3.77 -7.44
CA GLN A 300 9.83 4.43 -6.33
C GLN A 300 8.44 4.91 -6.76
N MET A 301 8.27 5.42 -7.97
CA MET A 301 6.95 5.80 -8.49
C MET A 301 6.01 4.59 -8.58
N TYR A 302 6.49 3.46 -9.08
CA TYR A 302 5.76 2.18 -9.03
C TYR A 302 5.38 1.80 -7.60
N LYS A 303 6.33 1.87 -6.67
CA LYS A 303 6.13 1.52 -5.26
C LYS A 303 5.06 2.39 -4.60
N LEU A 304 5.09 3.70 -4.82
CA LEU A 304 4.09 4.63 -4.30
C LEU A 304 2.68 4.31 -4.81
N ALA A 305 2.54 4.08 -6.11
CA ALA A 305 1.27 3.69 -6.71
C ALA A 305 0.78 2.31 -6.25
N SER A 306 1.69 1.40 -5.93
CA SER A 306 1.34 0.10 -5.33
C SER A 306 0.94 0.21 -3.86
N ALA A 307 1.39 1.28 -3.15
CA ALA A 307 1.22 1.44 -1.71
C ALA A 307 -0.03 2.23 -1.31
N THR A 308 -0.59 3.06 -2.20
CA THR A 308 -1.76 3.90 -1.88
C THR A 308 -2.58 4.27 -3.11
N ARG A 309 -3.82 4.70 -2.88
CA ARG A 309 -4.75 5.38 -3.79
C ARG A 309 -5.51 6.45 -3.00
N GLY A 310 -6.07 7.45 -3.67
CA GLY A 310 -6.81 8.51 -3.00
C GLY A 310 -8.01 8.01 -2.18
N ASP A 311 -8.62 6.91 -2.59
CA ASP A 311 -9.76 6.25 -1.96
C ASP A 311 -9.37 5.09 -1.02
N ARG A 312 -8.07 4.91 -0.74
CA ARG A 312 -7.54 3.79 0.06
C ARG A 312 -6.72 4.29 1.25
N ALA A 313 -6.10 3.35 1.94
CA ALA A 313 -5.30 3.64 3.12
C ALA A 313 -4.17 4.64 2.84
N LEU A 314 -3.87 5.49 3.82
CA LEU A 314 -2.63 6.25 3.82
C LEU A 314 -1.43 5.28 3.85
N ILE A 315 -0.28 5.72 3.34
CA ILE A 315 0.94 4.91 3.37
C ILE A 315 1.48 4.88 4.81
N ASP A 316 1.51 3.69 5.39
CA ASP A 316 2.23 3.43 6.64
C ASP A 316 3.71 3.08 6.38
N ASN A 317 4.41 2.56 7.40
CA ASN A 317 5.83 2.18 7.25
C ASN A 317 6.09 1.08 6.22
N THR A 318 5.11 0.25 5.93
CA THR A 318 5.28 -0.97 5.15
C THR A 318 4.43 -1.01 3.89
N GLY A 319 3.49 -0.08 3.73
CA GLY A 319 2.49 -0.16 2.66
C GLY A 319 1.65 -1.44 2.79
N PRO A 320 1.16 -2.02 1.69
CA PRO A 320 0.38 -3.25 1.76
C PRO A 320 1.24 -4.50 2.09
N TRP A 321 2.57 -4.37 2.11
CA TRP A 321 3.53 -5.45 2.39
C TRP A 321 3.92 -5.42 3.86
N LEU A 322 3.57 -6.42 4.62
CA LEU A 322 3.89 -6.52 6.04
C LEU A 322 4.76 -7.73 6.29
N SER A 323 5.88 -7.52 6.96
CA SER A 323 6.76 -8.55 7.48
C SER A 323 7.07 -8.27 8.95
N GLU A 324 8.02 -9.00 9.54
CA GLU A 324 8.46 -8.75 10.90
C GLU A 324 8.96 -7.31 11.06
N THR A 325 8.31 -6.55 11.92
CA THR A 325 8.67 -5.15 12.19
C THR A 325 8.38 -4.77 13.63
N PRO A 326 9.23 -3.94 14.28
CA PRO A 326 8.87 -3.34 15.55
C PRO A 326 7.89 -2.16 15.43
N TRP A 327 7.55 -1.73 14.22
CA TRP A 327 6.69 -0.57 13.93
C TRP A 327 5.49 -0.92 13.02
N PRO A 328 4.56 -1.73 13.49
CA PRO A 328 3.44 -2.24 12.67
C PRO A 328 2.26 -1.25 12.58
N ASN A 329 2.52 0.03 12.38
CA ASN A 329 1.52 1.11 12.38
C ASN A 329 1.90 2.24 11.43
N ALA A 330 0.99 3.17 11.18
CA ALA A 330 1.33 4.46 10.59
C ALA A 330 2.21 5.25 11.56
N TRP A 331 3.40 5.66 11.12
CA TRP A 331 4.41 6.30 11.96
C TRP A 331 4.56 7.77 11.60
N TRP A 332 4.10 8.66 12.50
CA TRP A 332 3.98 10.11 12.25
C TRP A 332 5.21 10.93 12.61
N ASN A 333 6.29 10.28 12.98
CA ASN A 333 7.56 10.95 13.21
C ASN A 333 8.48 10.71 12.00
N LEU A 334 8.37 11.51 10.96
CA LEU A 334 9.12 11.46 9.71
C LEU A 334 8.49 10.57 8.61
N ASN A 335 8.16 9.30 8.90
CA ASN A 335 7.86 8.28 7.89
C ASN A 335 6.66 8.64 6.99
N VAL A 336 5.48 8.88 7.56
CA VAL A 336 4.31 9.29 6.78
C VAL A 336 4.60 10.61 6.05
N GLN A 337 5.14 11.61 6.76
CA GLN A 337 5.30 12.96 6.20
C GLN A 337 6.22 13.00 4.99
N LEU A 338 7.37 12.30 5.01
CA LEU A 338 8.32 12.34 3.89
C LEU A 338 7.87 11.53 2.68
N THR A 339 7.12 10.46 2.90
CA THR A 339 6.69 9.56 1.82
C THR A 339 5.81 10.28 0.79
N TYR A 340 4.99 11.25 1.20
CA TYR A 340 4.06 11.95 0.33
C TYR A 340 4.68 13.07 -0.52
N TRP A 341 5.90 13.52 -0.22
CA TRP A 341 6.51 14.63 -0.95
C TRP A 341 6.70 14.34 -2.44
N ALA A 342 7.09 13.12 -2.78
CA ALA A 342 7.30 12.72 -4.16
C ALA A 342 6.02 12.77 -5.01
N LEU A 343 4.86 12.46 -4.43
CA LEU A 343 3.57 12.47 -5.13
C LEU A 343 3.16 13.88 -5.57
N ASN A 344 3.44 14.89 -4.74
CA ASN A 344 3.17 16.28 -5.10
C ASN A 344 4.06 16.76 -6.26
N ALA A 345 5.37 16.44 -6.20
CA ALA A 345 6.33 16.86 -7.22
C ALA A 345 6.17 16.14 -8.56
N SER A 346 5.56 14.96 -8.57
CA SER A 346 5.35 14.13 -9.77
C SER A 346 3.94 14.22 -10.36
N ASP A 347 3.14 15.19 -9.92
CA ASP A 347 1.74 15.40 -10.37
C ASP A 347 0.79 14.21 -10.10
N HIS A 348 1.10 13.38 -9.09
CA HIS A 348 0.22 12.30 -8.63
C HIS A 348 -0.60 12.73 -7.40
N LEU A 349 -1.28 13.88 -7.54
CA LEU A 349 -2.04 14.51 -6.45
C LEU A 349 -3.28 13.72 -6.03
N ASP A 350 -3.81 12.88 -6.92
CA ASP A 350 -4.89 11.93 -6.63
C ASP A 350 -4.45 10.86 -5.62
N LEU A 351 -3.23 10.33 -5.75
CA LEU A 351 -2.68 9.39 -4.77
C LEU A 351 -2.40 10.08 -3.43
N ALA A 352 -1.91 11.32 -3.47
CA ALA A 352 -1.64 12.12 -2.27
C ALA A 352 -2.91 12.42 -1.46
N ALA A 353 -4.08 12.40 -2.08
CA ALA A 353 -5.36 12.59 -1.41
C ALA A 353 -5.65 11.52 -0.34
N SER A 354 -4.99 10.37 -0.35
CA SER A 354 -5.12 9.37 0.72
C SER A 354 -4.75 9.91 2.10
N LEU A 355 -3.70 10.73 2.20
CA LEU A 355 -3.32 11.38 3.46
C LEU A 355 -4.34 12.46 3.87
N GLU A 356 -4.81 13.27 2.91
CA GLU A 356 -5.85 14.27 3.14
C GLU A 356 -7.11 13.60 3.68
N ASN A 357 -7.59 12.57 3.00
CA ASN A 357 -8.80 11.82 3.38
C ASN A 357 -8.63 11.13 4.73
N ALA A 358 -7.48 10.52 5.01
CA ALA A 358 -7.22 9.90 6.30
C ALA A 358 -7.33 10.89 7.46
N LEU A 359 -6.76 12.08 7.36
CA LEU A 359 -6.80 13.09 8.42
C LEU A 359 -8.18 13.74 8.52
N TYR A 360 -8.80 14.08 7.40
CA TYR A 360 -10.08 14.78 7.38
C TYR A 360 -11.24 13.89 7.82
N ASN A 361 -11.32 12.66 7.32
CA ASN A 361 -12.39 11.72 7.70
C ASN A 361 -12.33 11.29 9.17
N HIS A 362 -11.17 11.44 9.82
CA HIS A 362 -10.97 11.06 11.22
C HIS A 362 -10.71 12.26 12.14
N ILE A 363 -11.23 13.44 11.78
CA ILE A 363 -11.05 14.67 12.58
C ILE A 363 -11.58 14.53 14.00
N ASP A 364 -12.66 13.79 14.21
CA ASP A 364 -13.19 13.50 15.54
C ASP A 364 -12.27 12.59 16.35
N GLN A 365 -11.62 11.61 15.69
CA GLN A 365 -10.61 10.78 16.35
C GLN A 365 -9.36 11.61 16.71
N LEU A 366 -8.92 12.53 15.84
CA LEU A 366 -7.82 13.46 16.15
C LEU A 366 -8.15 14.32 17.39
N ARG A 367 -9.42 14.70 17.58
CA ARG A 367 -9.91 15.41 18.77
C ARG A 367 -9.89 14.51 19.99
N LEU A 368 -10.31 13.26 19.87
CA LEU A 368 -10.32 12.29 20.96
C LEU A 368 -8.92 11.85 21.42
N ASN A 369 -7.90 12.02 20.60
CA ASN A 369 -6.52 11.67 20.93
C ASN A 369 -5.91 12.56 22.02
N ILE A 370 -6.43 13.77 22.21
CA ILE A 370 -5.91 14.74 23.18
C ILE A 370 -6.74 14.78 24.47
N PRO A 371 -6.18 15.31 25.58
CA PRO A 371 -6.92 15.45 26.83
C PRO A 371 -8.20 16.26 26.68
N ALA A 372 -9.24 15.88 27.42
CA ALA A 372 -10.58 16.48 27.32
C ALA A 372 -10.59 18.01 27.47
N ALA A 373 -9.73 18.55 28.31
CA ALA A 373 -9.62 20.00 28.56
C ALA A 373 -9.29 20.82 27.29
N TYR A 374 -8.68 20.22 26.27
CA TYR A 374 -8.22 20.90 25.05
C TYR A 374 -9.07 20.57 23.82
N ARG A 375 -10.02 19.63 23.91
CA ARG A 375 -10.83 19.13 22.78
C ARG A 375 -11.75 20.15 22.13
N HIS A 376 -12.07 21.23 22.85
CA HIS A 376 -12.96 22.28 22.37
C HIS A 376 -12.44 23.04 21.14
N ASN A 377 -11.11 23.12 20.94
CA ASN A 377 -10.52 23.87 19.84
C ASN A 377 -9.29 23.22 19.22
N SER A 378 -8.86 22.04 19.69
CA SER A 378 -7.57 21.45 19.35
C SER A 378 -7.69 20.02 18.83
N LEU A 379 -6.67 19.63 18.06
CA LEU A 379 -6.52 18.29 17.46
C LEU A 379 -5.07 17.82 17.68
N GLY A 380 -4.88 16.49 17.75
CA GLY A 380 -3.52 15.94 17.88
C GLY A 380 -3.40 14.50 17.37
N ILE A 381 -2.16 14.13 17.01
CA ILE A 381 -1.80 12.77 16.68
C ILE A 381 -0.50 12.41 17.41
N GLY A 382 -0.38 11.18 17.88
CA GLY A 382 0.84 10.66 18.50
C GLY A 382 1.80 10.05 17.47
N VAL A 383 2.89 9.45 17.96
CA VAL A 383 3.97 8.90 17.10
C VAL A 383 3.47 7.79 16.19
N ALA A 384 2.56 6.95 16.68
CA ALA A 384 2.01 5.82 15.94
C ALA A 384 0.48 5.81 16.01
N SER A 385 -0.18 5.46 14.93
CA SER A 385 -1.63 5.28 14.86
C SER A 385 -2.01 4.08 14.00
N ASN A 386 -3.25 3.60 14.14
CA ASN A 386 -3.90 2.82 13.10
C ASN A 386 -4.34 3.72 11.93
N LEU A 387 -5.04 3.15 10.95
CA LEU A 387 -5.50 3.90 9.76
C LEU A 387 -6.60 4.92 10.07
N GLU A 388 -7.37 4.71 11.16
CA GLU A 388 -8.39 5.65 11.61
C GLU A 388 -7.81 6.78 12.48
N CYS A 389 -6.50 7.01 12.42
CA CYS A 389 -5.78 8.01 13.23
C CYS A 389 -5.94 7.84 14.75
N MET A 390 -6.35 6.67 15.24
CA MET A 390 -6.35 6.35 16.67
C MET A 390 -4.91 6.17 17.13
N THR A 391 -4.48 6.97 18.11
CA THR A 391 -3.07 7.03 18.53
C THR A 391 -2.87 6.67 20.00
N THR A 392 -1.65 6.24 20.31
CA THR A 392 -1.27 5.82 21.66
C THR A 392 -1.29 6.95 22.69
N THR A 393 -0.48 7.96 22.48
CA THR A 393 -0.34 9.06 23.42
C THR A 393 0.09 10.32 22.69
N VAL A 394 -0.72 11.34 22.79
CA VAL A 394 -0.32 12.71 22.48
C VAL A 394 0.21 13.32 23.78
N GLY A 395 1.34 14.00 23.71
CA GLY A 395 1.92 14.67 24.89
C GLY A 395 0.91 15.59 25.57
N ILE A 396 1.06 15.73 26.90
CA ILE A 396 0.20 16.59 27.71
C ILE A 396 0.99 17.88 28.05
N PRO A 397 0.43 19.09 27.83
CA PRO A 397 1.08 20.33 28.20
C PRO A 397 1.55 20.34 29.67
N GLY A 398 2.82 20.70 29.89
CA GLY A 398 3.44 20.72 31.23
C GLY A 398 3.82 19.33 31.79
N LYS A 399 3.69 18.23 31.04
CA LYS A 399 4.07 16.90 31.48
C LYS A 399 4.97 16.19 30.47
N GLY A 400 6.25 16.07 30.79
CA GLY A 400 7.21 15.22 30.09
C GLY A 400 7.55 15.63 28.65
N LYS A 401 8.23 14.76 27.94
CA LYS A 401 8.63 14.95 26.53
C LYS A 401 7.44 14.75 25.61
N ALA A 402 6.97 15.79 24.95
CA ALA A 402 5.85 15.75 24.02
C ALA A 402 6.31 15.96 22.59
N GLN A 403 5.82 15.14 21.67
CA GLN A 403 6.01 15.33 20.23
C GLN A 403 4.74 15.98 19.64
N VAL A 404 4.56 17.27 19.91
CA VAL A 404 3.33 18.01 19.55
C VAL A 404 3.33 18.48 18.08
N GLY A 405 4.48 18.50 17.42
CA GLY A 405 4.64 18.97 16.05
C GLY A 405 4.22 17.96 14.96
N LEU A 406 3.77 16.76 15.33
CA LEU A 406 3.50 15.68 14.36
C LEU A 406 2.31 15.99 13.45
N LEU A 407 1.19 16.42 14.00
CA LEU A 407 0.03 16.81 13.21
C LEU A 407 0.26 18.11 12.40
N PRO A 408 0.87 19.19 12.93
CA PRO A 408 1.27 20.33 12.12
C PRO A 408 2.16 19.94 10.93
N TRP A 409 3.10 19.01 11.12
CA TRP A 409 3.95 18.52 10.03
C TRP A 409 3.16 17.70 8.99
N ALA A 410 2.22 16.87 9.40
CA ALA A 410 1.32 16.19 8.47
C ALA A 410 0.46 17.23 7.68
N CYS A 411 -0.03 18.27 8.34
CA CYS A 411 -0.76 19.37 7.68
C CYS A 411 0.11 20.14 6.67
N HIS A 412 1.43 20.17 6.83
CA HIS A 412 2.33 20.73 5.82
C HIS A 412 2.24 20.00 4.48
N ASN A 413 2.05 18.66 4.48
CA ASN A 413 1.80 17.91 3.24
C ASN A 413 0.48 18.34 2.58
N LEU A 414 -0.57 18.56 3.38
CA LEU A 414 -1.85 19.08 2.85
C LEU A 414 -1.71 20.49 2.28
N TRP A 415 -0.86 21.32 2.89
CA TRP A 415 -0.48 22.63 2.34
C TRP A 415 0.23 22.50 1.00
N LEU A 416 1.14 21.53 0.82
CA LEU A 416 1.78 21.25 -0.46
C LEU A 416 0.77 20.80 -1.52
N ILE A 417 -0.16 19.92 -1.16
CA ILE A 417 -1.26 19.51 -2.07
C ILE A 417 -2.08 20.73 -2.50
N TYR A 418 -2.47 21.60 -1.55
CA TYR A 418 -3.17 22.84 -1.85
C TYR A 418 -2.36 23.73 -2.79
N ARG A 419 -1.07 23.92 -2.54
CA ARG A 419 -0.19 24.76 -3.38
C ARG A 419 -0.07 24.27 -4.81
N HIS A 420 -0.24 23.00 -5.07
CA HIS A 420 -0.28 22.42 -6.42
C HIS A 420 -1.66 22.54 -7.08
N LYS A 421 -2.73 22.35 -6.31
CA LYS A 421 -4.11 22.38 -6.83
C LYS A 421 -4.71 23.80 -6.85
N MET A 422 -4.30 24.66 -5.93
CA MET A 422 -4.87 26.00 -5.67
C MET A 422 -6.41 25.98 -5.50
N ASP A 423 -6.92 24.91 -4.88
CA ASP A 423 -8.35 24.74 -4.60
C ASP A 423 -8.71 25.36 -3.26
N ASP A 424 -9.28 26.55 -3.31
CA ASP A 424 -9.68 27.32 -2.13
C ASP A 424 -10.80 26.66 -1.31
N GLU A 425 -11.58 25.78 -1.89
CA GLU A 425 -12.61 25.02 -1.16
C GLU A 425 -11.93 23.97 -0.25
N VAL A 426 -10.95 23.23 -0.79
CA VAL A 426 -10.12 22.32 0.00
C VAL A 426 -9.39 23.07 1.11
N LEU A 427 -8.82 24.23 0.80
CA LEU A 427 -8.15 25.06 1.80
C LEU A 427 -9.10 25.42 2.97
N ARG A 428 -10.30 25.96 2.68
CA ARG A 428 -11.24 26.44 3.70
C ARG A 428 -11.89 25.31 4.48
N ASN A 429 -12.29 24.26 3.81
CA ASN A 429 -13.15 23.24 4.39
C ASN A 429 -12.37 22.06 4.98
N LYS A 430 -11.15 21.79 4.51
CA LYS A 430 -10.34 20.66 4.97
C LYS A 430 -9.02 21.07 5.64
N LEU A 431 -8.14 21.76 4.91
CA LEU A 431 -6.80 22.08 5.41
C LEU A 431 -6.85 23.04 6.59
N PHE A 432 -7.56 24.17 6.47
CA PHE A 432 -7.57 25.21 7.50
C PHE A 432 -8.12 24.73 8.84
N PRO A 433 -9.24 23.97 8.92
CA PRO A 433 -9.73 23.40 10.17
C PRO A 433 -8.73 22.44 10.85
N LEU A 434 -8.09 21.57 10.07
CA LEU A 434 -7.07 20.64 10.57
C LEU A 434 -5.86 21.39 11.12
N LEU A 435 -5.30 22.31 10.33
CA LEU A 435 -4.12 23.10 10.70
C LEU A 435 -4.39 23.98 11.92
N LYS A 436 -5.55 24.65 11.95
CA LYS A 436 -5.98 25.47 13.10
C LYS A 436 -6.05 24.65 14.38
N GLY A 437 -6.69 23.46 14.33
CA GLY A 437 -6.77 22.56 15.48
C GLY A 437 -5.41 22.05 15.94
N ALA A 438 -4.52 21.71 15.00
CA ALA A 438 -3.16 21.27 15.29
C ALA A 438 -2.32 22.39 15.94
N ILE A 439 -2.38 23.60 15.42
CA ILE A 439 -1.67 24.78 15.95
C ILE A 439 -2.22 25.18 17.32
N ASN A 440 -3.55 25.17 17.51
CA ASN A 440 -4.15 25.47 18.83
C ASN A 440 -3.60 24.53 19.91
N TYR A 441 -3.45 23.22 19.60
CA TYR A 441 -2.88 22.29 20.57
C TYR A 441 -1.41 22.60 20.88
N TYR A 442 -0.64 22.97 19.88
CA TYR A 442 0.75 23.39 20.03
C TYR A 442 0.87 24.62 20.94
N LEU A 443 -0.01 25.62 20.77
CA LEU A 443 -0.02 26.83 21.58
C LEU A 443 -0.24 26.56 23.08
N HIS A 444 -1.00 25.53 23.46
CA HIS A 444 -1.15 25.14 24.87
C HIS A 444 0.15 24.66 25.52
N PHE A 445 1.12 24.16 24.73
CA PHE A 445 2.44 23.81 25.26
C PHE A 445 3.31 25.02 25.50
N ILE A 446 3.23 26.02 24.63
CA ILE A 446 3.99 27.27 24.76
C ILE A 446 3.52 28.06 26.00
N GLN A 447 2.21 28.16 26.23
CA GLN A 447 1.65 28.91 27.35
C GLN A 447 1.92 28.31 28.74
N LYS A 448 2.27 27.03 28.82
CA LYS A 448 2.55 26.34 30.09
C LYS A 448 4.04 26.10 30.36
N GLY A 449 4.89 26.53 29.47
CA GLY A 449 6.35 26.41 29.57
C GLY A 449 7.05 27.64 30.17
N GLU A 450 6.28 28.63 30.69
CA GLU A 450 6.79 29.77 31.43
C GLU A 450 6.94 29.49 32.92
#